data_bad1733e743fbb495d5a68fade56625a
#
_entry.id   bad1733e743fbb495d5a68fade56625a
#
_cell.length_a   1.000
_cell.length_b   1.000
_cell.length_c   1.000
_cell.angle_alpha   90.00
_cell.angle_beta   90.00
_cell.angle_gamma   90.00
#
_symmetry.space_group_name_H-M   'P 1'
#
loop_
_entity.id
_entity.type
_entity.pdbx_description
1 polymer ?
#
loop_
_entity_poly.entity_id
_entity_poly.type
_entity_poly.pdbx_seq_one_letter_code
_entity_poly.pdbx_strand_id
1 'polypeptide(L)'
;MAESRANPASPGTRSYFNAPVFAVAPMIDWTDRHYRFFARKLSQHALLYTEMIVAEAILRGDRQRLLGFDASEHPVALQLGGNDPVKMAEAARIAEEFGYDEINMNVGCPSDRVQSGTFGACLMQEPETVAACVAAMKAAVRIPVTVKCRIGVDDQDPEVALRTLVAQVVEAGTDAVWVHARKAWLQGLSPRENREIPPLDYGLVYRLKQENPNLFIGINGGLQTLSQALEQVQHLDGVMLGRAAYHDSAMLTAADGHFPHPLTGAAPVAQEAGVFTERGHRLDLDFWADVRDVMADYAAGHITNGGRLIHVTRHMVGLFQGWAGARRYRQILSSDATRQGAGPEVIHAAFDAVFEAMAAKQAAE
;
A
#
# COMPACT_ATOMS: atom_id res chain seq x y z
N MET A 1 -11.36 -8.92 -48.43
CA MET A 1 -11.85 -9.17 -47.09
C MET A 1 -10.70 -9.76 -46.31
N ALA A 2 -10.02 -8.97 -45.50
CA ALA A 2 -8.92 -9.39 -44.63
C ALA A 2 -9.48 -9.59 -43.23
N GLU A 3 -9.52 -10.85 -42.79
CA GLU A 3 -9.92 -11.21 -41.44
C GLU A 3 -8.86 -10.70 -40.44
N SER A 4 -9.29 -9.82 -39.56
CA SER A 4 -8.55 -9.37 -38.39
C SER A 4 -8.33 -10.59 -37.48
N ARG A 5 -7.11 -11.10 -37.44
CA ARG A 5 -6.70 -12.11 -36.43
C ARG A 5 -6.60 -11.41 -35.09
N ALA A 6 -7.59 -11.62 -34.22
CA ALA A 6 -7.50 -11.32 -32.82
C ALA A 6 -6.31 -12.11 -32.22
N ASN A 7 -5.37 -11.40 -31.62
CA ASN A 7 -4.27 -11.98 -30.88
C ASN A 7 -4.85 -12.71 -29.67
N PRO A 8 -4.62 -14.03 -29.46
CA PRO A 8 -5.12 -14.71 -28.28
C PRO A 8 -4.42 -14.15 -27.06
N ALA A 9 -5.21 -13.64 -26.10
CA ALA A 9 -4.73 -13.25 -24.79
C ALA A 9 -3.89 -14.38 -24.17
N SER A 10 -2.70 -14.07 -23.72
CA SER A 10 -1.82 -15.02 -23.04
C SER A 10 -2.54 -15.61 -21.82
N PRO A 11 -2.54 -16.94 -21.62
CA PRO A 11 -3.22 -17.54 -20.48
C PRO A 11 -2.44 -17.21 -19.21
N GLY A 12 -3.03 -16.37 -18.33
CA GLY A 12 -2.54 -16.21 -16.97
C GLY A 12 -2.39 -14.79 -16.41
N THR A 13 -2.72 -13.73 -17.14
CA THR A 13 -2.72 -12.38 -16.56
C THR A 13 -3.93 -12.26 -15.64
N ARG A 14 -3.72 -12.18 -14.35
CA ARG A 14 -4.77 -11.86 -13.37
C ARG A 14 -5.35 -10.50 -13.69
N SER A 15 -6.68 -10.40 -13.66
CA SER A 15 -7.43 -9.29 -14.26
C SER A 15 -7.63 -8.07 -13.34
N TYR A 16 -6.87 -7.91 -12.27
CA TYR A 16 -7.18 -6.84 -11.33
C TYR A 16 -6.91 -5.42 -11.87
N PHE A 17 -6.14 -5.30 -12.93
CA PHE A 17 -5.98 -4.02 -13.62
C PHE A 17 -7.15 -3.63 -14.53
N ASN A 18 -8.21 -4.44 -14.59
CA ASN A 18 -9.40 -4.12 -15.40
C ASN A 18 -10.46 -3.29 -14.66
N ALA A 19 -10.21 -2.92 -13.40
CA ALA A 19 -11.14 -2.14 -12.58
C ALA A 19 -10.34 -1.19 -11.67
N PRO A 20 -10.96 -0.11 -11.16
CA PRO A 20 -10.29 0.79 -10.24
C PRO A 20 -9.76 0.08 -9.00
N VAL A 21 -8.49 0.36 -8.64
CA VAL A 21 -7.82 -0.24 -7.48
C VAL A 21 -7.62 0.79 -6.37
N PHE A 22 -8.00 0.42 -5.15
CA PHE A 22 -7.60 1.12 -3.93
C PHE A 22 -6.40 0.42 -3.33
N ALA A 23 -5.30 1.14 -3.07
CA ALA A 23 -4.08 0.56 -2.52
C ALA A 23 -3.57 1.32 -1.29
N VAL A 24 -2.94 0.58 -0.37
CA VAL A 24 -2.15 1.15 0.73
C VAL A 24 -0.69 1.17 0.33
N ALA A 25 -0.10 2.38 0.34
CA ALA A 25 1.26 2.62 -0.14
C ALA A 25 2.33 1.88 0.68
N PRO A 26 3.43 1.45 0.05
CA PRO A 26 4.60 0.93 0.74
C PRO A 26 5.23 2.01 1.64
N MET A 27 5.39 1.71 2.92
CA MET A 27 5.92 2.66 3.92
C MET A 27 6.84 1.93 4.91
N ILE A 28 8.12 2.32 4.92
CA ILE A 28 9.12 1.78 5.86
C ILE A 28 8.65 2.01 7.30
N ASP A 29 8.83 1.01 8.14
CA ASP A 29 8.41 0.91 9.55
C ASP A 29 6.88 0.89 9.78
N TRP A 30 6.07 1.05 8.74
CA TRP A 30 4.62 1.17 8.87
C TRP A 30 3.84 0.04 8.20
N THR A 31 4.21 -0.39 6.98
CA THR A 31 3.47 -1.45 6.28
C THR A 31 4.14 -2.83 6.40
N ASP A 32 4.61 -3.14 7.61
CA ASP A 32 5.09 -4.46 7.97
C ASP A 32 3.94 -5.49 8.00
N ARG A 33 4.27 -6.76 8.22
CA ARG A 33 3.27 -7.85 8.27
C ARG A 33 2.17 -7.62 9.29
N HIS A 34 2.47 -6.97 10.44
CA HIS A 34 1.49 -6.74 11.50
C HIS A 34 0.45 -5.69 11.10
N TYR A 35 0.91 -4.61 10.43
CA TYR A 35 -0.01 -3.63 9.85
C TYR A 35 -0.86 -4.24 8.74
N ARG A 36 -0.28 -5.00 7.82
CA ARG A 36 -1.02 -5.57 6.68
C ARG A 36 -2.06 -6.59 7.15
N PHE A 37 -1.72 -7.44 8.13
CA PHE A 37 -2.70 -8.32 8.78
C PHE A 37 -3.86 -7.51 9.37
N PHE A 38 -3.56 -6.47 10.14
CA PHE A 38 -4.57 -5.56 10.71
C PHE A 38 -5.40 -4.87 9.62
N ALA A 39 -4.78 -4.26 8.63
CA ALA A 39 -5.47 -3.56 7.54
C ALA A 39 -6.41 -4.49 6.75
N ARG A 40 -6.05 -5.77 6.60
CA ARG A 40 -6.89 -6.78 5.95
C ARG A 40 -8.14 -7.11 6.75
N LYS A 41 -8.14 -6.93 8.08
CA LYS A 41 -9.37 -7.06 8.88
C LYS A 41 -10.32 -5.88 8.68
N LEU A 42 -9.82 -4.77 8.16
CA LEU A 42 -10.61 -3.56 7.87
C LEU A 42 -11.12 -3.52 6.43
N SER A 43 -10.37 -4.06 5.47
CA SER A 43 -10.75 -4.11 4.05
C SER A 43 -10.28 -5.40 3.41
N GLN A 44 -11.20 -6.07 2.69
CA GLN A 44 -10.89 -7.26 1.90
C GLN A 44 -10.40 -6.92 0.49
N HIS A 45 -10.73 -5.74 -0.03
CA HIS A 45 -10.45 -5.33 -1.40
C HIS A 45 -9.20 -4.46 -1.56
N ALA A 46 -8.72 -3.80 -0.50
CA ALA A 46 -7.53 -2.96 -0.60
C ALA A 46 -6.29 -3.80 -1.01
N LEU A 47 -5.55 -3.34 -2.02
CA LEU A 47 -4.24 -3.90 -2.36
C LEU A 47 -3.21 -3.40 -1.32
N LEU A 48 -2.64 -4.32 -0.56
CA LEU A 48 -1.68 -3.99 0.49
C LEU A 48 -0.24 -4.15 -0.03
N TYR A 49 0.57 -3.11 0.14
CA TYR A 49 1.99 -3.16 -0.20
C TYR A 49 2.83 -3.47 1.04
N THR A 50 3.89 -4.26 0.84
CA THR A 50 4.93 -4.42 1.86
C THR A 50 5.72 -3.12 2.03
N GLU A 51 6.56 -3.06 3.05
CA GLU A 51 7.69 -2.15 3.04
C GLU A 51 8.58 -2.44 1.83
N MET A 52 9.43 -1.48 1.42
CA MET A 52 10.43 -1.76 0.40
C MET A 52 11.50 -2.72 0.93
N ILE A 53 11.68 -3.84 0.27
CA ILE A 53 12.71 -4.84 0.57
C ILE A 53 13.77 -4.80 -0.53
N VAL A 54 15.04 -4.70 -0.13
CA VAL A 54 16.15 -4.68 -1.08
C VAL A 54 16.36 -6.07 -1.67
N ALA A 55 16.47 -6.18 -3.00
CA ALA A 55 16.64 -7.45 -3.69
C ALA A 55 17.84 -8.25 -3.14
N GLU A 56 18.99 -7.60 -2.91
CA GLU A 56 20.17 -8.21 -2.32
C GLU A 56 19.91 -8.84 -0.94
N ALA A 57 19.03 -8.22 -0.12
CA ALA A 57 18.66 -8.77 1.19
C ALA A 57 17.86 -10.07 1.05
N ILE A 58 17.00 -10.19 0.04
CA ILE A 58 16.25 -11.41 -0.25
C ILE A 58 17.18 -12.55 -0.68
N LEU A 59 18.19 -12.22 -1.48
CA LEU A 59 19.13 -13.23 -2.01
C LEU A 59 20.03 -13.81 -0.92
N ARG A 60 20.40 -13.00 0.08
CA ARG A 60 21.40 -13.38 1.10
C ARG A 60 20.84 -13.55 2.51
N GLY A 61 19.67 -13.00 2.78
CA GLY A 61 19.10 -12.95 4.13
C GLY A 61 18.14 -14.09 4.44
N ASP A 62 17.55 -14.00 5.61
CA ASP A 62 16.46 -14.87 6.05
C ASP A 62 15.17 -14.50 5.30
N ARG A 63 14.85 -15.29 4.28
CA ARG A 63 13.70 -15.08 3.40
C ARG A 63 12.38 -15.15 4.17
N GLN A 64 12.24 -16.08 5.11
CA GLN A 64 11.01 -16.22 5.90
C GLN A 64 10.76 -14.97 6.75
N ARG A 65 11.81 -14.42 7.32
CA ARG A 65 11.72 -13.17 8.08
C ARG A 65 11.38 -11.97 7.18
N LEU A 66 11.98 -11.90 5.99
CA LEU A 66 11.82 -10.75 5.07
C LEU A 66 10.49 -10.80 4.30
N LEU A 67 10.11 -11.98 3.82
CA LEU A 67 9.01 -12.16 2.86
C LEU A 67 7.79 -12.85 3.47
N GLY A 68 7.90 -13.47 4.64
CA GLY A 68 6.77 -14.19 5.24
C GLY A 68 5.61 -13.24 5.58
N PHE A 69 4.39 -13.67 5.25
CA PHE A 69 3.15 -12.98 5.54
C PHE A 69 2.05 -14.00 5.86
N ASP A 70 0.92 -13.53 6.40
CA ASP A 70 -0.24 -14.36 6.65
C ASP A 70 -1.07 -14.51 5.36
N ALA A 71 -1.57 -15.72 5.08
CA ALA A 71 -2.38 -15.97 3.88
C ALA A 71 -3.63 -15.09 3.78
N SER A 72 -4.11 -14.57 4.90
CA SER A 72 -5.23 -13.62 4.90
C SER A 72 -4.86 -12.23 4.35
N GLU A 73 -3.56 -11.90 4.18
CA GLU A 73 -3.15 -10.57 3.71
C GLU A 73 -3.44 -10.31 2.22
N HIS A 74 -3.77 -11.36 1.43
CA HIS A 74 -4.11 -11.19 0.01
C HIS A 74 -5.32 -10.26 -0.22
N PRO A 75 -5.28 -9.39 -1.25
CA PRO A 75 -4.21 -9.19 -2.22
C PRO A 75 -3.03 -8.41 -1.64
N VAL A 76 -1.81 -8.92 -1.83
CA VAL A 76 -0.58 -8.35 -1.28
C VAL A 76 0.51 -8.22 -2.33
N ALA A 77 1.11 -7.03 -2.44
CA ALA A 77 2.20 -6.70 -3.36
C ALA A 77 3.53 -6.56 -2.61
N LEU A 78 4.59 -7.18 -3.14
CA LEU A 78 5.95 -6.97 -2.66
C LEU A 78 6.57 -5.77 -3.36
N GLN A 79 7.08 -4.78 -2.61
CA GLN A 79 7.90 -3.73 -3.19
C GLN A 79 9.39 -4.05 -3.07
N LEU A 80 10.07 -4.08 -4.22
CA LEU A 80 11.52 -4.30 -4.33
C LEU A 80 12.29 -2.99 -4.53
N GLY A 81 13.45 -2.90 -3.87
CA GLY A 81 14.49 -1.90 -4.15
C GLY A 81 15.73 -2.57 -4.75
N GLY A 82 16.24 -1.99 -5.81
CA GLY A 82 17.45 -2.47 -6.50
C GLY A 82 17.59 -1.83 -7.88
N ASN A 83 18.76 -2.03 -8.50
CA ASN A 83 19.12 -1.51 -9.82
C ASN A 83 19.86 -2.54 -10.70
N ASP A 84 20.02 -3.77 -10.22
CA ASP A 84 20.66 -4.86 -10.94
C ASP A 84 19.58 -5.78 -11.52
N PRO A 85 19.39 -5.86 -12.86
CA PRO A 85 18.33 -6.64 -13.48
C PRO A 85 18.36 -8.14 -13.10
N VAL A 86 19.55 -8.74 -12.94
CA VAL A 86 19.67 -10.16 -12.60
C VAL A 86 19.20 -10.42 -11.18
N LYS A 87 19.61 -9.57 -10.22
CA LYS A 87 19.19 -9.68 -8.81
C LYS A 87 17.72 -9.36 -8.64
N MET A 88 17.19 -8.36 -9.37
CA MET A 88 15.78 -8.03 -9.35
C MET A 88 14.91 -9.18 -9.88
N ALA A 89 15.31 -9.81 -10.97
CA ALA A 89 14.61 -10.98 -11.52
C ALA A 89 14.60 -12.16 -10.54
N GLU A 90 15.73 -12.48 -9.94
CA GLU A 90 15.81 -13.58 -8.96
C GLU A 90 15.01 -13.27 -7.69
N ALA A 91 15.05 -12.04 -7.17
CA ALA A 91 14.24 -11.63 -6.03
C ALA A 91 12.74 -11.69 -6.35
N ALA A 92 12.33 -11.31 -7.56
CA ALA A 92 10.95 -11.41 -8.03
C ALA A 92 10.48 -12.87 -8.10
N ARG A 93 11.30 -13.77 -8.63
CA ARG A 93 11.01 -15.21 -8.69
C ARG A 93 10.80 -15.82 -7.29
N ILE A 94 11.69 -15.48 -6.36
CA ILE A 94 11.54 -15.91 -4.96
C ILE A 94 10.24 -15.37 -4.35
N ALA A 95 9.89 -14.12 -4.63
CA ALA A 95 8.66 -13.52 -4.12
C ALA A 95 7.39 -14.20 -4.69
N GLU A 96 7.38 -14.55 -5.98
CA GLU A 96 6.28 -15.32 -6.58
C GLU A 96 6.13 -16.69 -5.91
N GLU A 97 7.25 -17.37 -5.58
CA GLU A 97 7.24 -18.64 -4.84
C GLU A 97 6.68 -18.49 -3.40
N PHE A 98 6.87 -17.33 -2.78
CA PHE A 98 6.25 -16.98 -1.48
C PHE A 98 4.76 -16.71 -1.59
N GLY A 99 4.22 -16.51 -2.80
CA GLY A 99 2.80 -16.32 -3.06
C GLY A 99 2.36 -14.87 -3.18
N TYR A 100 3.25 -13.89 -3.34
CA TYR A 100 2.85 -12.51 -3.59
C TYR A 100 2.04 -12.36 -4.88
N ASP A 101 1.07 -11.43 -4.88
CA ASP A 101 0.17 -11.21 -6.00
C ASP A 101 0.74 -10.25 -7.05
N GLU A 102 1.72 -9.43 -6.67
CA GLU A 102 2.36 -8.42 -7.50
C GLU A 102 3.79 -8.18 -7.05
N ILE A 103 4.68 -7.89 -8.00
CA ILE A 103 6.00 -7.32 -7.75
C ILE A 103 6.01 -5.85 -8.16
N ASN A 104 6.41 -4.97 -7.26
CA ASN A 104 6.51 -3.54 -7.53
C ASN A 104 7.96 -3.06 -7.40
N MET A 105 8.45 -2.33 -8.40
CA MET A 105 9.77 -1.70 -8.32
C MET A 105 9.68 -0.30 -7.74
N ASN A 106 10.52 0.00 -6.74
CA ASN A 106 10.61 1.34 -6.16
C ASN A 106 11.52 2.25 -7.00
N VAL A 107 10.94 3.29 -7.56
CA VAL A 107 11.61 4.36 -8.32
C VAL A 107 11.24 5.73 -7.75
N GLY A 108 10.93 5.80 -6.45
CA GLY A 108 10.39 7.04 -5.87
C GLY A 108 10.85 7.39 -4.46
N CYS A 109 11.58 6.52 -3.76
CA CYS A 109 12.05 6.78 -2.41
C CYS A 109 13.31 7.67 -2.42
N PRO A 110 13.28 8.88 -1.78
CA PRO A 110 14.42 9.79 -1.78
C PRO A 110 15.32 9.65 -0.55
N SER A 111 15.24 8.57 0.24
CA SER A 111 16.03 8.44 1.46
C SER A 111 17.50 8.18 1.19
N ASP A 112 18.40 8.71 2.04
CA ASP A 112 19.86 8.56 1.91
C ASP A 112 20.31 7.10 1.87
N ARG A 113 19.67 6.21 2.64
CA ARG A 113 19.94 4.76 2.59
C ARG A 113 19.70 4.17 1.21
N VAL A 114 18.70 4.69 0.51
CA VAL A 114 18.29 4.23 -0.82
C VAL A 114 19.22 4.82 -1.86
N GLN A 115 19.57 6.10 -1.72
CA GLN A 115 20.50 6.78 -2.61
C GLN A 115 21.92 6.19 -2.54
N SER A 116 22.41 5.84 -1.35
CA SER A 116 23.71 5.18 -1.20
C SER A 116 23.77 3.80 -1.87
N GLY A 117 22.62 3.14 -2.02
CA GLY A 117 22.45 1.91 -2.80
C GLY A 117 22.19 2.13 -4.29
N THR A 118 22.17 3.38 -4.78
CA THR A 118 21.87 3.77 -6.17
C THR A 118 20.56 3.23 -6.71
N PHE A 119 19.49 3.24 -5.89
CA PHE A 119 18.12 2.86 -6.29
C PHE A 119 17.08 3.82 -5.68
N GLY A 120 15.82 3.60 -5.93
CA GLY A 120 14.73 4.50 -5.49
C GLY A 120 14.60 5.72 -6.41
N ALA A 121 14.45 6.93 -5.83
CA ALA A 121 14.17 8.13 -6.62
C ALA A 121 15.29 8.54 -7.58
N CYS A 122 16.56 8.25 -7.26
CA CYS A 122 17.68 8.52 -8.17
C CYS A 122 17.54 7.78 -9.51
N LEU A 123 16.88 6.64 -9.54
CA LEU A 123 16.62 5.90 -10.79
C LEU A 123 15.68 6.65 -11.77
N MET A 124 15.02 7.72 -11.35
CA MET A 124 14.35 8.63 -12.30
C MET A 124 15.34 9.28 -13.30
N GLN A 125 16.64 9.30 -12.98
CA GLN A 125 17.71 9.77 -13.86
C GLN A 125 18.28 8.66 -14.77
N GLU A 126 17.91 7.40 -14.50
CA GLU A 126 18.39 6.20 -15.21
C GLU A 126 17.22 5.33 -15.69
N PRO A 127 16.32 5.86 -16.53
CA PRO A 127 15.11 5.15 -16.94
C PRO A 127 15.42 3.85 -17.71
N GLU A 128 16.57 3.77 -18.39
CA GLU A 128 17.06 2.55 -19.06
C GLU A 128 17.39 1.42 -18.07
N THR A 129 17.98 1.75 -16.93
CA THR A 129 18.22 0.80 -15.84
C THR A 129 16.91 0.28 -15.26
N VAL A 130 15.91 1.16 -15.08
CA VAL A 130 14.57 0.75 -14.63
C VAL A 130 13.92 -0.20 -15.63
N ALA A 131 13.94 0.15 -16.91
CA ALA A 131 13.39 -0.68 -17.98
C ALA A 131 14.06 -2.06 -18.04
N ALA A 132 15.39 -2.12 -17.94
CA ALA A 132 16.14 -3.38 -17.90
C ALA A 132 15.73 -4.25 -16.70
N CYS A 133 15.54 -3.66 -15.51
CA CYS A 133 15.05 -4.38 -14.33
C CYS A 133 13.61 -4.88 -14.53
N VAL A 134 12.71 -4.05 -15.08
CA VAL A 134 11.33 -4.45 -15.37
C VAL A 134 11.29 -5.61 -16.36
N ALA A 135 12.02 -5.51 -17.48
CA ALA A 135 12.09 -6.58 -18.48
C ALA A 135 12.59 -7.90 -17.88
N ALA A 136 13.65 -7.83 -17.05
CA ALA A 136 14.20 -9.02 -16.40
C ALA A 136 13.20 -9.65 -15.40
N MET A 137 12.51 -8.85 -14.59
CA MET A 137 11.47 -9.35 -13.69
C MET A 137 10.29 -9.94 -14.45
N LYS A 138 9.79 -9.27 -15.51
CA LYS A 138 8.71 -9.78 -16.37
C LYS A 138 9.03 -11.12 -17.01
N ALA A 139 10.29 -11.35 -17.40
CA ALA A 139 10.74 -12.62 -17.92
C ALA A 139 10.82 -13.74 -16.85
N ALA A 140 10.96 -13.37 -15.58
CA ALA A 140 11.18 -14.29 -14.47
C ALA A 140 9.88 -14.74 -13.76
N VAL A 141 8.80 -13.95 -13.84
CA VAL A 141 7.55 -14.20 -13.11
C VAL A 141 6.31 -14.11 -14.01
N ARG A 142 5.20 -14.70 -13.55
CA ARG A 142 3.89 -14.65 -14.20
C ARG A 142 2.93 -13.64 -13.57
N ILE A 143 3.21 -13.21 -12.34
CA ILE A 143 2.44 -12.21 -11.65
C ILE A 143 2.77 -10.81 -12.20
N PRO A 144 1.88 -9.82 -12.03
CA PRO A 144 2.13 -8.45 -12.46
C PRO A 144 3.44 -7.87 -11.94
N VAL A 145 4.14 -7.14 -12.81
CA VAL A 145 5.32 -6.34 -12.47
C VAL A 145 5.00 -4.87 -12.71
N THR A 146 5.06 -4.08 -11.66
CA THR A 146 4.63 -2.68 -11.66
C THR A 146 5.75 -1.75 -11.19
N VAL A 147 5.64 -0.48 -11.49
CA VAL A 147 6.61 0.55 -11.09
C VAL A 147 5.94 1.61 -10.23
N LYS A 148 6.55 1.98 -9.10
CA LYS A 148 6.13 3.14 -8.31
C LYS A 148 7.18 4.23 -8.37
N CYS A 149 6.83 5.36 -9.01
CA CYS A 149 7.76 6.45 -9.29
C CYS A 149 7.29 7.80 -8.73
N ARG A 150 8.10 8.83 -8.97
CA ARG A 150 7.77 10.25 -8.84
C ARG A 150 7.56 10.87 -10.22
N ILE A 151 7.28 12.18 -10.27
CA ILE A 151 7.18 12.92 -11.54
C ILE A 151 8.54 13.46 -12.03
N GLY A 152 9.61 13.24 -11.30
CA GLY A 152 10.98 13.67 -11.58
C GLY A 152 11.77 13.87 -10.30
N VAL A 153 13.08 14.12 -10.43
CA VAL A 153 13.97 14.44 -9.32
C VAL A 153 14.79 15.71 -9.62
N ASP A 154 15.16 16.43 -8.58
CA ASP A 154 16.01 17.62 -8.63
C ASP A 154 15.56 18.61 -9.75
N ASP A 155 16.45 18.98 -10.64
CA ASP A 155 16.19 19.95 -11.71
C ASP A 155 15.56 19.35 -12.97
N GLN A 156 15.23 18.04 -12.99
CA GLN A 156 14.53 17.45 -14.13
C GLN A 156 13.21 18.18 -14.39
N ASP A 157 12.91 18.37 -15.67
CA ASP A 157 11.56 18.75 -16.13
C ASP A 157 10.60 17.58 -15.92
N PRO A 158 9.55 17.72 -15.08
CA PRO A 158 8.61 16.63 -14.80
C PRO A 158 7.88 16.11 -16.06
N GLU A 159 7.59 17.01 -17.03
CA GLU A 159 6.91 16.63 -18.28
C GLU A 159 7.78 15.67 -19.10
N VAL A 160 9.09 15.89 -19.12
CA VAL A 160 10.05 15.05 -19.85
C VAL A 160 10.38 13.80 -19.06
N ALA A 161 10.76 13.96 -17.77
CA ALA A 161 11.25 12.86 -16.94
C ALA A 161 10.23 11.75 -16.77
N LEU A 162 8.96 12.12 -16.47
CA LEU A 162 7.90 11.12 -16.25
C LEU A 162 7.56 10.39 -17.54
N ARG A 163 7.40 11.08 -18.68
CA ARG A 163 7.10 10.45 -19.97
C ARG A 163 8.22 9.54 -20.46
N THR A 164 9.46 9.98 -20.30
CA THR A 164 10.62 9.16 -20.67
C THR A 164 10.65 7.85 -19.89
N LEU A 165 10.50 7.93 -18.54
CA LEU A 165 10.43 6.73 -17.71
C LEU A 165 9.28 5.81 -18.12
N VAL A 166 8.07 6.38 -18.26
CA VAL A 166 6.87 5.59 -18.57
C VAL A 166 6.99 4.92 -19.95
N ALA A 167 7.46 5.63 -20.97
CA ALA A 167 7.67 5.04 -22.30
C ALA A 167 8.60 3.83 -22.26
N GLN A 168 9.71 3.93 -21.54
CA GLN A 168 10.70 2.83 -21.43
C GLN A 168 10.19 1.64 -20.62
N VAL A 169 9.49 1.87 -19.50
CA VAL A 169 8.95 0.74 -18.72
C VAL A 169 7.76 0.07 -19.39
N VAL A 170 6.99 0.79 -20.21
CA VAL A 170 5.92 0.22 -21.05
C VAL A 170 6.52 -0.69 -22.11
N GLU A 171 7.58 -0.24 -22.80
CA GLU A 171 8.30 -1.05 -23.77
C GLU A 171 8.90 -2.31 -23.10
N ALA A 172 9.37 -2.21 -21.86
CA ALA A 172 9.85 -3.30 -21.04
C ALA A 172 8.74 -4.25 -20.54
N GLY A 173 7.46 -3.91 -20.74
CA GLY A 173 6.31 -4.76 -20.43
C GLY A 173 5.75 -4.57 -19.00
N THR A 174 5.92 -3.40 -18.38
CA THR A 174 5.28 -3.12 -17.08
C THR A 174 3.76 -3.26 -17.18
N ASP A 175 3.13 -3.81 -16.14
CA ASP A 175 1.68 -3.98 -16.10
C ASP A 175 0.95 -2.73 -15.56
N ALA A 176 1.63 -1.92 -14.72
CA ALA A 176 1.07 -0.69 -14.17
C ALA A 176 2.17 0.28 -13.70
N VAL A 177 1.78 1.56 -13.62
CA VAL A 177 2.62 2.62 -13.03
C VAL A 177 1.85 3.36 -11.94
N TRP A 178 2.42 3.43 -10.74
CA TRP A 178 1.93 4.21 -9.63
C TRP A 178 2.73 5.50 -9.50
N VAL A 179 2.12 6.63 -9.73
CA VAL A 179 2.79 7.93 -9.75
C VAL A 179 2.54 8.70 -8.45
N HIS A 180 3.60 8.94 -7.66
CA HIS A 180 3.54 9.97 -6.62
C HIS A 180 3.65 11.34 -7.30
N ALA A 181 2.56 12.11 -7.32
CA ALA A 181 2.42 13.34 -8.10
C ALA A 181 3.24 14.52 -7.55
N ARG A 182 4.47 14.27 -7.10
CA ARG A 182 5.46 15.27 -6.65
C ARG A 182 6.84 14.92 -7.18
N LYS A 183 7.66 15.92 -7.46
CA LYS A 183 9.11 15.73 -7.61
C LYS A 183 9.73 15.25 -6.29
N ALA A 184 10.92 14.71 -6.35
CA ALA A 184 11.78 14.52 -5.19
C ALA A 184 13.04 15.37 -5.32
N TRP A 185 13.48 15.93 -4.21
CA TRP A 185 14.82 16.51 -4.07
C TRP A 185 15.71 15.47 -3.40
N LEU A 186 16.77 15.06 -4.09
CA LEU A 186 17.71 14.05 -3.58
C LEU A 186 18.60 14.64 -2.49
N GLN A 187 18.84 15.96 -2.54
CA GLN A 187 19.60 16.70 -1.55
C GLN A 187 18.77 17.82 -0.93
N GLY A 188 19.05 18.16 0.32
CA GLY A 188 18.47 19.31 1.01
C GLY A 188 17.07 19.11 1.62
N LEU A 189 16.37 18.03 1.32
CA LEU A 189 15.08 17.70 1.91
C LEU A 189 15.08 16.28 2.50
N SER A 190 14.62 16.16 3.74
CA SER A 190 14.36 14.86 4.35
C SER A 190 13.26 14.08 3.58
N PRO A 191 13.14 12.77 3.76
CA PRO A 191 12.05 11.99 3.17
C PRO A 191 10.64 12.48 3.56
N ARG A 192 10.51 13.09 4.74
CA ARG A 192 9.25 13.70 5.18
C ARG A 192 8.94 14.97 4.38
N GLU A 193 9.90 15.88 4.29
CA GLU A 193 9.77 17.14 3.55
C GLU A 193 9.53 16.90 2.07
N ASN A 194 10.14 15.89 1.47
CA ASN A 194 9.90 15.43 0.10
C ASN A 194 8.44 14.93 -0.15
N ARG A 195 7.67 14.70 0.90
CA ARG A 195 6.23 14.37 0.79
C ARG A 195 5.31 15.57 1.03
N GLU A 196 5.88 16.72 1.42
CA GLU A 196 5.10 17.90 1.84
C GLU A 196 5.44 19.15 1.03
N ILE A 197 6.73 19.45 0.85
CA ILE A 197 7.22 20.70 0.25
C ILE A 197 7.06 20.75 -1.27
N PRO A 198 7.54 19.77 -2.07
CA PRO A 198 7.36 19.85 -3.51
C PRO A 198 5.88 19.89 -3.88
N PRO A 199 5.45 20.74 -4.82
CA PRO A 199 4.05 20.86 -5.18
C PRO A 199 3.50 19.57 -5.79
N LEU A 200 2.21 19.32 -5.60
CA LEU A 200 1.47 18.26 -6.28
C LEU A 200 1.12 18.71 -7.70
N ASP A 201 1.30 17.82 -8.66
CA ASP A 201 0.84 18.01 -10.04
C ASP A 201 0.01 16.79 -10.49
N TYR A 202 -1.26 16.77 -10.12
CA TYR A 202 -2.22 15.75 -10.58
C TYR A 202 -2.51 15.90 -12.07
N GLY A 203 -2.50 17.15 -12.59
CA GLY A 203 -2.77 17.44 -13.99
C GLY A 203 -1.79 16.73 -14.93
N LEU A 204 -0.51 16.67 -14.57
CA LEU A 204 0.48 15.91 -15.34
C LEU A 204 0.13 14.41 -15.39
N VAL A 205 -0.30 13.84 -14.28
CA VAL A 205 -0.66 12.40 -14.22
C VAL A 205 -1.91 12.12 -15.04
N TYR A 206 -2.89 13.04 -15.04
CA TYR A 206 -4.09 12.90 -15.89
C TYR A 206 -3.75 12.95 -17.38
N ARG A 207 -2.88 13.90 -17.79
CA ARG A 207 -2.39 13.96 -19.18
C ARG A 207 -1.66 12.68 -19.56
N LEU A 208 -0.79 12.17 -18.67
CA LEU A 208 -0.10 10.90 -18.89
C LEU A 208 -1.07 9.75 -19.16
N LYS A 209 -2.18 9.67 -18.39
CA LYS A 209 -3.22 8.65 -18.61
C LYS A 209 -3.93 8.82 -19.94
N GLN A 210 -4.25 10.05 -20.35
CA GLN A 210 -4.87 10.32 -21.65
C GLN A 210 -3.95 9.91 -22.82
N GLU A 211 -2.65 10.11 -22.67
CA GLU A 211 -1.62 9.70 -23.64
C GLU A 211 -1.41 8.18 -23.68
N ASN A 212 -1.70 7.47 -22.57
CA ASN A 212 -1.52 6.03 -22.41
C ASN A 212 -2.81 5.35 -21.94
N PRO A 213 -3.89 5.36 -22.73
CA PRO A 213 -5.23 4.93 -22.29
C PRO A 213 -5.29 3.45 -21.88
N ASN A 214 -4.44 2.60 -22.45
CA ASN A 214 -4.38 1.16 -22.18
C ASN A 214 -3.44 0.78 -21.03
N LEU A 215 -2.61 1.70 -20.52
CA LEU A 215 -1.76 1.47 -19.38
C LEU A 215 -2.55 1.74 -18.10
N PHE A 216 -2.46 0.83 -17.12
CA PHE A 216 -2.93 1.14 -15.77
C PHE A 216 -2.05 2.21 -15.14
N ILE A 217 -2.63 3.36 -14.81
CA ILE A 217 -1.95 4.45 -14.11
C ILE A 217 -2.72 4.77 -12.85
N GLY A 218 -2.06 4.53 -11.70
CA GLY A 218 -2.56 4.90 -10.39
C GLY A 218 -1.84 6.11 -9.81
N ILE A 219 -2.52 6.84 -8.94
CA ILE A 219 -2.02 8.07 -8.32
C ILE A 219 -1.75 7.91 -6.84
N ASN A 220 -0.69 8.57 -6.36
CA ASN A 220 -0.34 8.70 -4.96
C ASN A 220 0.10 10.14 -4.66
N GLY A 221 0.01 10.53 -3.39
CA GLY A 221 0.47 11.84 -2.90
C GLY A 221 -0.67 12.78 -2.56
N GLY A 222 -0.65 13.33 -1.34
CA GLY A 222 -1.60 14.34 -0.87
C GLY A 222 -3.00 13.86 -0.53
N LEU A 223 -3.40 12.66 -0.94
CA LEU A 223 -4.73 12.11 -0.66
C LEU A 223 -4.90 11.78 0.82
N GLN A 224 -5.94 12.32 1.44
CA GLN A 224 -6.19 12.20 2.88
C GLN A 224 -7.51 11.53 3.23
N THR A 225 -8.47 11.49 2.31
CA THR A 225 -9.82 10.96 2.54
C THR A 225 -10.24 10.01 1.42
N LEU A 226 -11.22 9.16 1.71
CA LEU A 226 -11.82 8.29 0.71
C LEU A 226 -12.54 9.10 -0.38
N SER A 227 -13.17 10.23 -0.04
CA SER A 227 -13.78 11.12 -1.02
C SER A 227 -12.77 11.64 -2.04
N GLN A 228 -11.60 12.10 -1.57
CA GLN A 228 -10.52 12.51 -2.49
C GLN A 228 -10.01 11.33 -3.35
N ALA A 229 -9.98 10.12 -2.80
CA ALA A 229 -9.63 8.93 -3.57
C ALA A 229 -10.65 8.66 -4.70
N LEU A 230 -11.95 8.78 -4.40
CA LEU A 230 -13.02 8.58 -5.37
C LEU A 230 -13.05 9.65 -6.47
N GLU A 231 -12.62 10.88 -6.18
CA GLU A 231 -12.42 11.91 -7.20
C GLU A 231 -11.32 11.52 -8.19
N GLN A 232 -10.23 10.92 -7.73
CA GLN A 232 -9.11 10.55 -8.60
C GLN A 232 -9.46 9.42 -9.58
N VAL A 233 -10.27 8.46 -9.19
CA VAL A 233 -10.65 7.35 -10.09
C VAL A 233 -11.65 7.75 -11.18
N GLN A 234 -12.09 9.00 -11.21
CA GLN A 234 -12.77 9.56 -12.37
C GLN A 234 -11.80 9.83 -13.55
N HIS A 235 -10.50 9.88 -13.27
CA HIS A 235 -9.45 10.23 -14.22
C HIS A 235 -8.39 9.14 -14.40
N LEU A 236 -8.24 8.26 -13.41
CA LEU A 236 -7.15 7.28 -13.29
C LEU A 236 -7.68 5.91 -12.90
N ASP A 237 -6.85 4.88 -13.09
CA ASP A 237 -7.25 3.49 -12.87
C ASP A 237 -7.10 3.05 -11.41
N GLY A 238 -6.40 3.82 -10.58
CA GLY A 238 -6.23 3.47 -9.19
C GLY A 238 -5.76 4.62 -8.31
N VAL A 239 -5.97 4.45 -7.01
CA VAL A 239 -5.55 5.41 -5.97
C VAL A 239 -4.76 4.69 -4.90
N MET A 240 -3.70 5.34 -4.44
CA MET A 240 -2.83 4.78 -3.42
C MET A 240 -2.68 5.78 -2.27
N LEU A 241 -3.18 5.42 -1.10
CA LEU A 241 -3.06 6.21 0.11
C LEU A 241 -1.91 5.70 0.99
N GLY A 242 -1.12 6.62 1.54
CA GLY A 242 -0.04 6.29 2.46
C GLY A 242 -0.40 6.66 3.89
N ARG A 243 0.15 7.78 4.36
CA ARG A 243 0.01 8.25 5.75
C ARG A 243 -1.43 8.37 6.23
N ALA A 244 -2.35 8.76 5.37
CA ALA A 244 -3.77 8.85 5.72
C ALA A 244 -4.33 7.47 6.11
N ALA A 245 -4.12 6.45 5.28
CA ALA A 245 -4.56 5.08 5.57
C ALA A 245 -3.91 4.49 6.82
N TYR A 246 -2.69 4.91 7.18
CA TYR A 246 -2.02 4.45 8.40
C TYR A 246 -2.51 5.17 9.66
N HIS A 247 -2.64 6.50 9.60
CA HIS A 247 -3.04 7.30 10.77
C HIS A 247 -4.54 7.23 11.06
N ASP A 248 -5.35 6.94 10.05
CA ASP A 248 -6.80 6.79 10.14
C ASP A 248 -7.24 5.50 9.43
N SER A 249 -6.73 4.37 9.92
CA SER A 249 -6.99 3.06 9.30
C SER A 249 -8.47 2.69 9.26
N ALA A 250 -9.30 3.29 10.10
CA ALA A 250 -10.75 3.06 10.09
C ALA A 250 -11.41 3.42 8.75
N MET A 251 -10.82 4.33 7.95
CA MET A 251 -11.32 4.65 6.60
C MET A 251 -11.29 3.44 5.65
N LEU A 252 -10.41 2.46 5.90
CA LEU A 252 -10.32 1.27 5.06
C LEU A 252 -11.62 0.46 5.08
N THR A 253 -12.41 0.55 6.17
CA THR A 253 -13.67 -0.19 6.29
C THR A 253 -14.72 0.20 5.24
N ALA A 254 -14.62 1.41 4.68
CA ALA A 254 -15.51 1.86 3.62
C ALA A 254 -14.96 1.61 2.21
N ALA A 255 -13.68 1.25 2.05
CA ALA A 255 -13.07 1.09 0.73
C ALA A 255 -13.76 -0.01 -0.09
N ASP A 256 -14.13 -1.13 0.53
CA ASP A 256 -14.77 -2.27 -0.13
C ASP A 256 -16.14 -1.95 -0.73
N GLY A 257 -16.79 -0.89 -0.22
CA GLY A 257 -18.07 -0.41 -0.78
C GLY A 257 -17.93 0.36 -2.09
N HIS A 258 -16.72 0.75 -2.46
CA HIS A 258 -16.45 1.60 -3.62
C HIS A 258 -15.51 0.94 -4.65
N PHE A 259 -14.66 0.03 -4.18
CA PHE A 259 -13.64 -0.59 -5.03
C PHE A 259 -13.88 -2.10 -5.13
N PRO A 260 -13.83 -2.68 -6.35
CA PRO A 260 -13.92 -4.12 -6.54
C PRO A 260 -12.67 -4.81 -5.99
N HIS A 261 -12.79 -6.12 -5.73
CA HIS A 261 -11.64 -6.91 -5.31
C HIS A 261 -10.66 -7.10 -6.48
N PRO A 262 -9.39 -6.68 -6.35
CA PRO A 262 -8.47 -6.60 -7.49
C PRO A 262 -8.10 -7.96 -8.11
N LEU A 263 -8.10 -9.06 -7.34
CA LEU A 263 -7.75 -10.39 -7.86
C LEU A 263 -8.96 -11.17 -8.40
N THR A 264 -10.11 -11.04 -7.75
CA THR A 264 -11.29 -11.84 -8.11
C THR A 264 -12.26 -11.09 -9.00
N GLY A 265 -12.15 -9.77 -9.06
CA GLY A 265 -13.13 -8.91 -9.73
C GLY A 265 -14.48 -8.85 -9.00
N ALA A 266 -14.56 -9.36 -7.75
CA ALA A 266 -15.79 -9.26 -6.97
C ALA A 266 -16.22 -7.80 -6.85
N ALA A 267 -17.49 -7.53 -7.12
CA ALA A 267 -18.06 -6.18 -7.09
C ALA A 267 -17.90 -5.53 -5.71
N PRO A 268 -17.94 -4.19 -5.63
CA PRO A 268 -18.00 -3.48 -4.36
C PRO A 268 -19.13 -4.01 -3.48
N VAL A 269 -18.85 -4.10 -2.18
CA VAL A 269 -19.82 -4.58 -1.19
C VAL A 269 -20.85 -3.49 -0.91
N ALA A 270 -22.15 -3.78 -1.09
CA ALA A 270 -23.18 -2.81 -0.79
C ALA A 270 -23.09 -2.34 0.66
N GLN A 271 -23.03 -1.02 0.86
CA GLN A 271 -22.98 -0.41 2.18
C GLN A 271 -24.39 0.02 2.60
N GLU A 272 -24.79 -0.36 3.82
CA GLU A 272 -26.03 0.12 4.40
C GLU A 272 -25.92 1.59 4.82
N ALA A 273 -26.95 2.36 4.56
CA ALA A 273 -27.01 3.77 4.97
C ALA A 273 -26.95 3.90 6.49
N GLY A 274 -26.13 4.86 6.99
CA GLY A 274 -26.00 5.13 8.42
C GLY A 274 -25.00 4.23 9.16
N VAL A 275 -24.39 3.24 8.49
CA VAL A 275 -23.36 2.37 9.08
C VAL A 275 -21.98 3.02 9.08
N PHE A 276 -21.80 4.10 8.32
CA PHE A 276 -20.52 4.80 8.19
C PHE A 276 -20.61 6.28 8.53
N THR A 277 -19.56 6.83 9.13
CA THR A 277 -19.39 8.28 9.27
C THR A 277 -19.04 8.93 7.93
N GLU A 278 -19.10 10.26 7.83
CA GLU A 278 -18.62 11.03 6.67
C GLU A 278 -17.14 10.75 6.32
N ARG A 279 -16.34 10.31 7.30
CA ARG A 279 -14.94 9.90 7.11
C ARG A 279 -14.77 8.47 6.58
N GLY A 280 -15.87 7.72 6.42
CA GLY A 280 -15.85 6.32 6.03
C GLY A 280 -15.51 5.37 7.18
N HIS A 281 -15.66 5.78 8.44
CA HIS A 281 -15.48 4.89 9.59
C HIS A 281 -16.75 4.11 9.85
N ARG A 282 -16.65 2.79 9.94
CA ARG A 282 -17.77 1.92 10.27
C ARG A 282 -18.19 2.11 11.73
N LEU A 283 -19.49 2.32 11.95
CA LEU A 283 -20.08 2.57 13.29
C LEU A 283 -20.51 1.29 14.02
N ASP A 284 -20.53 0.17 13.34
CA ASP A 284 -20.95 -1.13 13.85
C ASP A 284 -19.98 -1.65 14.93
N LEU A 285 -20.43 -1.71 16.18
CA LEU A 285 -19.60 -2.14 17.31
C LEU A 285 -19.31 -3.65 17.29
N ASP A 286 -20.19 -4.48 16.74
CA ASP A 286 -19.98 -5.92 16.62
C ASP A 286 -18.81 -6.19 15.66
N PHE A 287 -18.75 -5.47 14.53
CA PHE A 287 -17.59 -5.51 13.64
C PHE A 287 -16.27 -5.17 14.38
N TRP A 288 -16.30 -4.14 15.21
CA TRP A 288 -15.10 -3.75 15.96
C TRP A 288 -14.76 -4.74 17.09
N ALA A 289 -15.75 -5.43 17.65
CA ALA A 289 -15.52 -6.53 18.59
C ALA A 289 -14.82 -7.71 17.90
N ASP A 290 -15.24 -8.08 16.69
CA ASP A 290 -14.58 -9.11 15.88
C ASP A 290 -13.14 -8.72 15.56
N VAL A 291 -12.90 -7.46 15.14
CA VAL A 291 -11.53 -6.93 14.89
C VAL A 291 -10.68 -7.01 16.15
N ARG A 292 -11.22 -6.62 17.30
CA ARG A 292 -10.55 -6.71 18.61
C ARG A 292 -10.09 -8.15 18.89
N ASP A 293 -11.00 -9.09 18.78
CA ASP A 293 -10.76 -10.49 19.17
C ASP A 293 -9.74 -11.14 18.22
N VAL A 294 -9.88 -10.95 16.92
CA VAL A 294 -8.91 -11.44 15.93
C VAL A 294 -7.52 -10.83 16.14
N MET A 295 -7.44 -9.55 16.48
CA MET A 295 -6.14 -8.90 16.73
C MET A 295 -5.53 -9.32 18.06
N ALA A 296 -6.34 -9.62 19.07
CA ALA A 296 -5.88 -10.18 20.34
C ALA A 296 -5.29 -11.59 20.16
N ASP A 297 -5.97 -12.44 19.39
CA ASP A 297 -5.50 -13.79 19.07
C ASP A 297 -4.20 -13.76 18.24
N TYR A 298 -4.14 -12.88 17.24
CA TYR A 298 -2.92 -12.67 16.45
C TYR A 298 -1.75 -12.22 17.33
N ALA A 299 -1.99 -11.28 18.23
CA ALA A 299 -0.97 -10.78 19.16
C ALA A 299 -0.51 -11.88 20.14
N ALA A 300 -1.43 -12.72 20.65
CA ALA A 300 -1.10 -13.86 21.49
C ALA A 300 -0.16 -14.84 20.77
N GLY A 301 -0.46 -15.17 19.51
CA GLY A 301 0.41 -16.01 18.67
C GLY A 301 1.78 -15.38 18.44
N HIS A 302 1.84 -14.06 18.18
CA HIS A 302 3.10 -13.34 18.01
C HIS A 302 3.96 -13.34 19.29
N ILE A 303 3.33 -13.14 20.46
CA ILE A 303 4.02 -13.17 21.75
C ILE A 303 4.55 -14.57 22.05
N THR A 304 3.77 -15.62 21.82
CA THR A 304 4.18 -17.02 21.99
C THR A 304 5.42 -17.36 21.15
N ASN A 305 5.56 -16.73 19.98
CA ASN A 305 6.72 -16.87 19.11
C ASN A 305 7.88 -15.90 19.47
N GLY A 306 7.89 -15.32 20.67
CA GLY A 306 8.96 -14.46 21.17
C GLY A 306 8.85 -12.99 20.76
N GLY A 307 7.75 -12.59 20.13
CA GLY A 307 7.47 -11.20 19.82
C GLY A 307 7.01 -10.38 21.04
N ARG A 308 6.73 -9.10 20.83
CA ARG A 308 6.19 -8.19 21.85
C ARG A 308 4.87 -7.61 21.37
N LEU A 309 3.94 -7.37 22.29
CA LEU A 309 2.62 -6.80 22.01
C LEU A 309 2.71 -5.49 21.21
N ILE A 310 3.66 -4.62 21.56
CA ILE A 310 3.84 -3.32 20.90
C ILE A 310 4.13 -3.43 19.40
N HIS A 311 4.69 -4.54 18.91
CA HIS A 311 4.92 -4.73 17.48
C HIS A 311 3.60 -4.75 16.71
N VAL A 312 2.53 -5.24 17.31
CA VAL A 312 1.18 -5.29 16.74
C VAL A 312 0.42 -3.99 17.03
N THR A 313 0.35 -3.61 18.30
CA THR A 313 -0.54 -2.51 18.75
C THR A 313 -0.13 -1.14 18.28
N ARG A 314 1.15 -0.89 17.96
CA ARG A 314 1.62 0.38 17.40
C ARG A 314 0.87 0.80 16.13
N HIS A 315 0.38 -0.16 15.37
CA HIS A 315 -0.36 0.07 14.13
C HIS A 315 -1.83 0.41 14.34
N MET A 316 -2.37 0.08 15.52
CA MET A 316 -3.77 0.25 15.85
C MET A 316 -4.08 1.58 16.56
N VAL A 317 -3.05 2.30 17.01
CA VAL A 317 -3.19 3.52 17.85
C VAL A 317 -4.06 4.61 17.18
N GLY A 318 -4.08 4.66 15.85
CA GLY A 318 -4.85 5.62 15.06
C GLY A 318 -6.35 5.31 14.92
N LEU A 319 -6.81 4.11 15.32
CA LEU A 319 -8.23 3.77 15.28
C LEU A 319 -9.06 4.70 16.17
N PHE A 320 -10.35 4.81 15.87
CA PHE A 320 -11.34 5.55 16.66
C PHE A 320 -11.05 7.06 16.82
N GLN A 321 -10.24 7.64 15.93
CA GLN A 321 -10.00 9.08 15.99
C GLN A 321 -11.32 9.86 15.88
N GLY A 322 -11.62 10.70 16.89
CA GLY A 322 -12.87 11.46 16.98
C GLY A 322 -14.03 10.75 17.68
N TRP A 323 -13.87 9.47 18.07
CA TRP A 323 -14.89 8.72 18.80
C TRP A 323 -14.84 8.98 20.31
N ALA A 324 -15.96 8.78 20.99
CA ALA A 324 -15.96 8.71 22.46
C ALA A 324 -15.03 7.58 22.93
N GLY A 325 -14.27 7.81 24.00
CA GLY A 325 -13.29 6.83 24.50
C GLY A 325 -11.93 6.79 23.77
N ALA A 326 -11.78 7.40 22.58
CA ALA A 326 -10.55 7.35 21.77
C ALA A 326 -9.28 7.81 22.49
N ARG A 327 -9.39 8.79 23.42
CA ARG A 327 -8.24 9.23 24.22
C ARG A 327 -7.75 8.13 25.15
N ARG A 328 -8.66 7.43 25.79
CA ARG A 328 -8.35 6.33 26.71
C ARG A 328 -7.78 5.13 25.93
N TYR A 329 -8.39 4.80 24.78
CA TYR A 329 -7.90 3.79 23.86
C TYR A 329 -6.42 4.03 23.52
N ARG A 330 -6.07 5.22 23.02
CA ARG A 330 -4.69 5.57 22.69
C ARG A 330 -3.75 5.49 23.89
N GLN A 331 -4.21 5.95 25.06
CA GLN A 331 -3.42 5.90 26.28
C GLN A 331 -3.06 4.46 26.64
N ILE A 332 -4.02 3.53 26.64
CA ILE A 332 -3.80 2.12 26.93
C ILE A 332 -2.79 1.53 25.96
N LEU A 333 -2.99 1.69 24.65
CA LEU A 333 -2.09 1.14 23.64
C LEU A 333 -0.69 1.77 23.65
N SER A 334 -0.55 3.04 24.05
CA SER A 334 0.74 3.72 24.08
C SER A 334 1.54 3.46 25.37
N SER A 335 0.87 3.14 26.49
CA SER A 335 1.52 2.92 27.79
C SER A 335 1.57 1.46 28.19
N ASP A 336 0.41 0.78 28.18
CA ASP A 336 0.32 -0.55 28.76
C ASP A 336 0.91 -1.63 27.81
N ALA A 337 0.71 -1.48 26.50
CA ALA A 337 1.30 -2.39 25.51
C ALA A 337 2.83 -2.33 25.42
N THR A 338 3.46 -1.27 25.95
CA THR A 338 4.93 -1.14 25.97
C THR A 338 5.59 -1.87 27.15
N ARG A 339 4.81 -2.23 28.17
CA ARG A 339 5.32 -2.90 29.37
C ARG A 339 5.89 -4.28 29.04
N GLN A 340 6.90 -4.68 29.78
CA GLN A 340 7.42 -6.03 29.68
C GLN A 340 6.34 -7.02 30.15
N GLY A 341 6.09 -8.06 29.35
CA GLY A 341 5.07 -9.07 29.65
C GLY A 341 3.63 -8.65 29.35
N ALA A 342 3.42 -7.49 28.70
CA ALA A 342 2.09 -7.10 28.24
C ALA A 342 1.49 -8.16 27.29
N GLY A 343 0.27 -8.60 27.56
CA GLY A 343 -0.45 -9.61 26.83
C GLY A 343 -1.64 -9.06 26.02
N PRO A 344 -2.39 -9.92 25.31
CA PRO A 344 -3.50 -9.53 24.45
C PRO A 344 -4.67 -8.85 25.20
N GLU A 345 -4.78 -9.04 26.53
CA GLU A 345 -5.76 -8.37 27.39
C GLU A 345 -5.70 -6.85 27.30
N VAL A 346 -4.55 -6.28 26.94
CA VAL A 346 -4.38 -4.84 26.71
C VAL A 346 -5.19 -4.38 25.49
N ILE A 347 -5.30 -5.21 24.45
CA ILE A 347 -6.13 -4.92 23.27
C ILE A 347 -7.60 -4.89 23.68
N HIS A 348 -8.07 -5.89 24.43
CA HIS A 348 -9.44 -5.92 24.94
C HIS A 348 -9.74 -4.67 25.75
N ALA A 349 -8.92 -4.34 26.75
CA ALA A 349 -9.11 -3.17 27.59
C ALA A 349 -9.15 -1.84 26.80
N ALA A 350 -8.37 -1.74 25.71
CA ALA A 350 -8.38 -0.56 24.86
C ALA A 350 -9.70 -0.41 24.09
N PHE A 351 -10.20 -1.49 23.48
CA PHE A 351 -11.47 -1.47 22.74
C PHE A 351 -12.67 -1.27 23.67
N ASP A 352 -12.68 -1.95 24.83
CA ASP A 352 -13.75 -1.84 25.83
C ASP A 352 -13.91 -0.37 26.31
N ALA A 353 -12.80 0.37 26.45
CA ALA A 353 -12.88 1.78 26.78
C ALA A 353 -13.60 2.65 25.72
N VAL A 354 -13.60 2.23 24.45
CA VAL A 354 -14.38 2.88 23.39
C VAL A 354 -15.84 2.41 23.45
N PHE A 355 -16.08 1.12 23.57
CA PHE A 355 -17.42 0.54 23.59
C PHE A 355 -18.25 1.08 24.75
N GLU A 356 -17.68 1.14 25.95
CA GLU A 356 -18.31 1.71 27.14
C GLU A 356 -18.65 3.20 26.95
N ALA A 357 -17.70 3.97 26.38
CA ALA A 357 -17.90 5.40 26.15
C ALA A 357 -18.97 5.68 25.08
N MET A 358 -19.04 4.84 24.04
CA MET A 358 -20.06 4.94 22.99
C MET A 358 -21.45 4.57 23.54
N ALA A 359 -21.56 3.50 24.32
CA ALA A 359 -22.81 3.10 25.00
C ALA A 359 -23.31 4.18 25.96
N ALA A 360 -22.41 4.78 26.76
CA ALA A 360 -22.77 5.87 27.66
C ALA A 360 -23.26 7.14 26.92
N LYS A 361 -22.65 7.43 25.75
CA LYS A 361 -23.09 8.54 24.90
C LYS A 361 -24.51 8.31 24.34
N GLN A 362 -24.77 7.11 23.78
CA GLN A 362 -26.09 6.74 23.26
C GLN A 362 -27.20 6.76 24.32
N ALA A 363 -26.87 6.38 25.57
CA ALA A 363 -27.82 6.43 26.68
C ALA A 363 -28.15 7.86 27.16
N ALA A 364 -27.34 8.85 26.80
CA ALA A 364 -27.49 10.26 27.18
C ALA A 364 -28.18 11.13 26.10
N GLU A 365 -28.29 10.62 24.89
CA GLU A 365 -29.02 11.21 23.75
C GLU A 365 -30.49 10.76 23.73
#